data_0c818f6871f6181472c4f2851c99ec83
#
_entry.id   0c818f6871f6181472c4f2851c99ec83
#
_cell.length_a   1.000
_cell.length_b   1.000
_cell.length_c   1.000
_cell.angle_alpha   90.00
_cell.angle_beta   90.00
_cell.angle_gamma   90.00
#
_symmetry.space_group_name_H-M   'P 1'
#
loop_
_entity.id
_entity.type
_entity.pdbx_description
1 polymer ?
#
loop_
_entity_poly.entity_id
_entity_poly.type
_entity_poly.pdbx_seq_one_letter_code
_entity_poly.pdbx_strand_id
1 'polypeptide(L)'
;MKKAILTLLMIPAFVGMLFSCSEVKTDAKKLEGKWNIVEVKGEKILKEGLPNMEFDMKDNKVHGNAGCNIFNSTVVLDDQDISSITINPAATTMMACPDMATEDAIMKAMGDVKAVKAGNSESEMTLVDQDGNVLLVLSKN
;
A
#
# COMPACT_ATOMS: atom_id res chain seq x y z
N MET A 1 -51.90 54.86 18.06
CA MET A 1 -51.61 54.05 16.88
C MET A 1 -50.15 53.63 16.95
N LYS A 2 -49.86 52.44 17.43
CA LYS A 2 -48.49 51.91 17.51
C LYS A 2 -48.35 50.80 16.47
N LYS A 3 -47.58 51.04 15.41
CA LYS A 3 -47.23 50.06 14.37
C LYS A 3 -46.12 49.20 14.95
N ALA A 4 -46.41 47.90 15.19
CA ALA A 4 -45.42 46.91 15.48
C ALA A 4 -44.78 46.45 14.19
N ILE A 5 -43.48 46.67 14.04
CA ILE A 5 -42.65 46.18 12.95
C ILE A 5 -42.16 44.79 13.36
N LEU A 6 -42.70 43.77 12.73
CA LEU A 6 -42.30 42.37 12.88
C LEU A 6 -41.05 42.13 12.03
N THR A 7 -39.90 42.16 12.66
CA THR A 7 -38.63 41.84 11.99
C THR A 7 -38.49 40.33 11.87
N LEU A 8 -38.70 39.82 10.65
CA LEU A 8 -38.51 38.41 10.31
C LEU A 8 -36.98 38.11 10.15
N LEU A 9 -36.42 37.49 11.17
CA LEU A 9 -35.03 36.99 11.13
C LEU A 9 -34.95 35.77 10.20
N MET A 10 -34.48 35.99 8.99
CA MET A 10 -34.05 34.91 8.08
C MET A 10 -32.74 34.33 8.57
N ILE A 11 -32.79 33.11 9.13
CA ILE A 11 -31.61 32.31 9.43
C ILE A 11 -31.24 31.57 8.17
N PRO A 12 -30.07 31.78 7.55
CA PRO A 12 -29.61 30.92 6.47
C PRO A 12 -29.23 29.56 7.06
N ALA A 13 -30.00 28.53 6.69
CA ALA A 13 -29.61 27.14 6.94
C ALA A 13 -28.37 26.83 6.14
N PHE A 14 -27.21 26.83 6.79
CA PHE A 14 -25.95 26.36 6.24
C PHE A 14 -26.02 24.82 6.17
N VAL A 15 -26.49 24.30 5.03
CA VAL A 15 -26.42 22.88 4.73
C VAL A 15 -24.95 22.53 4.49
N GLY A 16 -24.29 22.08 5.55
CA GLY A 16 -22.95 21.51 5.45
C GLY A 16 -23.05 20.21 4.65
N MET A 17 -22.67 20.26 3.37
CA MET A 17 -22.40 19.08 2.57
C MET A 17 -21.19 18.38 3.17
N LEU A 18 -21.44 17.35 3.99
CA LEU A 18 -20.43 16.38 4.35
C LEU A 18 -20.10 15.58 3.09
N PHE A 19 -19.06 16.00 2.38
CA PHE A 19 -18.41 15.14 1.39
C PHE A 19 -17.79 13.98 2.16
N SER A 20 -18.52 12.90 2.28
CA SER A 20 -17.96 11.61 2.65
C SER A 20 -17.11 11.16 1.45
N CYS A 21 -15.81 11.43 1.49
CA CYS A 21 -14.85 10.74 0.63
C CYS A 21 -14.88 9.27 1.06
N SER A 22 -15.64 8.43 0.37
CA SER A 22 -15.45 7.00 0.45
C SER A 22 -14.13 6.68 -0.25
N GLU A 23 -13.11 6.34 0.51
CA GLU A 23 -11.83 5.88 -0.01
C GLU A 23 -12.10 4.61 -0.83
N VAL A 24 -11.82 4.67 -2.13
CA VAL A 24 -11.98 3.50 -3.01
C VAL A 24 -10.91 2.49 -2.64
N LYS A 25 -11.34 1.38 -2.01
CA LYS A 25 -10.44 0.30 -1.63
C LYS A 25 -9.91 -0.42 -2.88
N THR A 26 -8.61 -0.66 -2.89
CA THR A 26 -7.94 -1.40 -3.96
C THR A 26 -7.97 -2.89 -3.64
N ASP A 27 -8.42 -3.72 -4.58
CA ASP A 27 -8.42 -5.17 -4.41
C ASP A 27 -6.98 -5.71 -4.42
N ALA A 28 -6.59 -6.42 -3.35
CA ALA A 28 -5.27 -7.02 -3.22
C ALA A 28 -4.96 -8.05 -4.32
N LYS A 29 -5.98 -8.66 -4.94
CA LYS A 29 -5.80 -9.55 -6.09
C LYS A 29 -5.20 -8.86 -7.32
N LYS A 30 -5.25 -7.53 -7.40
CA LYS A 30 -4.58 -6.75 -8.45
C LYS A 30 -3.05 -6.80 -8.36
N LEU A 31 -2.51 -7.26 -7.23
CA LEU A 31 -1.07 -7.51 -7.10
C LEU A 31 -0.59 -8.70 -7.92
N GLU A 32 -1.47 -9.54 -8.47
CA GLU A 32 -1.07 -10.69 -9.30
C GLU A 32 0.02 -10.33 -10.30
N GLY A 33 1.09 -11.15 -10.34
CA GLY A 33 2.23 -11.02 -11.23
C GLY A 33 3.43 -10.30 -10.63
N LYS A 34 4.34 -9.87 -11.52
CA LYS A 34 5.66 -9.34 -11.16
C LYS A 34 5.66 -7.82 -11.03
N TRP A 35 6.33 -7.34 -9.99
CA TRP A 35 6.50 -5.93 -9.67
C TRP A 35 7.94 -5.61 -9.33
N ASN A 36 8.43 -4.45 -9.74
CA ASN A 36 9.67 -3.89 -9.23
C ASN A 36 9.38 -3.11 -7.96
N ILE A 37 10.25 -3.21 -6.96
CA ILE A 37 10.20 -2.38 -5.76
C ILE A 37 11.00 -1.11 -6.05
N VAL A 38 10.33 0.02 -6.17
CA VAL A 38 10.95 1.29 -6.58
C VAL A 38 11.20 2.23 -5.40
N GLU A 39 10.52 2.00 -4.28
CA GLU A 39 10.67 2.80 -3.06
C GLU A 39 10.41 1.95 -1.82
N VAL A 40 11.17 2.18 -0.76
CA VAL A 40 10.97 1.58 0.56
C VAL A 40 10.98 2.68 1.62
N LYS A 41 9.88 2.76 2.40
CA LYS A 41 9.68 3.74 3.50
C LYS A 41 10.02 5.19 3.12
N GLY A 42 9.63 5.62 1.92
CA GLY A 42 9.85 6.97 1.41
C GLY A 42 11.21 7.18 0.73
N GLU A 43 12.08 6.18 0.71
CA GLU A 43 13.38 6.24 0.05
C GLU A 43 13.34 5.53 -1.30
N LYS A 44 13.63 6.26 -2.38
CA LYS A 44 13.71 5.72 -3.73
C LYS A 44 14.93 4.82 -3.90
N ILE A 45 14.71 3.69 -4.57
CA ILE A 45 15.78 2.75 -4.89
C ILE A 45 16.37 3.15 -6.24
N LEU A 46 17.63 3.64 -6.22
CA LEU A 46 18.33 4.16 -7.40
C LEU A 46 19.37 3.17 -7.96
N LYS A 47 19.16 1.88 -7.79
CA LYS A 47 20.09 0.83 -8.24
C LYS A 47 19.70 0.28 -9.62
N GLU A 48 20.72 -0.04 -10.44
CA GLU A 48 20.52 -0.92 -11.59
C GLU A 48 20.12 -2.31 -11.07
N GLY A 49 19.10 -2.93 -11.69
CA GLY A 49 18.58 -4.21 -11.21
C GLY A 49 17.73 -4.04 -9.95
N LEU A 50 16.61 -3.33 -10.08
CA LEU A 50 15.67 -3.10 -8.97
C LEU A 50 15.30 -4.41 -8.27
N PRO A 51 15.17 -4.38 -6.93
CA PRO A 51 14.51 -5.45 -6.19
C PRO A 51 13.11 -5.69 -6.77
N ASN A 52 12.66 -6.92 -6.67
CA ASN A 52 11.36 -7.27 -7.24
C ASN A 52 10.62 -8.27 -6.36
N MET A 53 9.31 -8.32 -6.56
CA MET A 53 8.44 -9.34 -5.98
C MET A 53 7.40 -9.77 -7.01
N GLU A 54 7.04 -11.01 -6.95
CA GLU A 54 6.02 -11.63 -7.78
C GLU A 54 4.98 -12.31 -6.90
N PHE A 55 3.73 -11.94 -7.12
CA PHE A 55 2.59 -12.47 -6.39
C PHE A 55 1.88 -13.51 -7.23
N ASP A 56 1.68 -14.69 -6.67
CA ASP A 56 0.78 -15.72 -7.17
C ASP A 56 -0.43 -15.77 -6.24
N MET A 57 -1.49 -15.08 -6.64
CA MET A 57 -2.70 -14.96 -5.83
C MET A 57 -3.57 -16.23 -5.85
N LYS A 58 -3.32 -17.16 -6.76
CA LYS A 58 -4.00 -18.46 -6.79
C LYS A 58 -3.49 -19.37 -5.68
N ASP A 59 -2.17 -19.37 -5.50
CA ASP A 59 -1.49 -20.19 -4.51
C ASP A 59 -1.19 -19.43 -3.21
N ASN A 60 -1.60 -18.14 -3.13
CA ASN A 60 -1.33 -17.24 -2.00
C ASN A 60 0.16 -17.18 -1.67
N LYS A 61 1.00 -17.00 -2.67
CA LYS A 61 2.46 -16.94 -2.55
C LYS A 61 3.02 -15.60 -3.01
N VAL A 62 4.14 -15.23 -2.45
CA VAL A 62 4.97 -14.14 -2.93
C VAL A 62 6.44 -14.56 -2.87
N HIS A 63 7.17 -14.26 -3.92
CA HIS A 63 8.61 -14.50 -3.98
C HIS A 63 9.30 -13.38 -4.76
N GLY A 64 10.60 -13.29 -4.66
CA GLY A 64 11.35 -12.28 -5.39
C GLY A 64 12.78 -12.15 -4.94
N ASN A 65 13.38 -11.04 -5.33
CA ASN A 65 14.73 -10.64 -4.95
C ASN A 65 14.66 -9.31 -4.19
N ALA A 66 15.15 -9.29 -2.96
CA ALA A 66 15.12 -8.09 -2.12
C ALA A 66 16.34 -7.18 -2.29
N GLY A 67 17.22 -7.51 -3.22
CA GLY A 67 18.45 -6.76 -3.51
C GLY A 67 19.66 -7.65 -3.67
N CYS A 68 19.92 -8.54 -2.73
CA CYS A 68 20.96 -9.55 -2.76
C CYS A 68 20.34 -10.95 -2.72
N ASN A 69 19.51 -11.19 -1.72
CA ASN A 69 18.92 -12.50 -1.47
C ASN A 69 17.54 -12.66 -2.14
N ILE A 70 17.26 -13.91 -2.50
CA ILE A 70 15.94 -14.34 -2.95
C ILE A 70 15.11 -14.67 -1.72
N PHE A 71 13.85 -14.28 -1.74
CA PHE A 71 12.89 -14.60 -0.68
C PHE A 71 11.68 -15.35 -1.23
N ASN A 72 11.07 -16.16 -0.36
CA ASN A 72 9.80 -16.82 -0.59
C ASN A 72 8.92 -16.69 0.66
N SER A 73 7.66 -16.36 0.46
CA SER A 73 6.68 -16.26 1.53
C SER A 73 5.29 -16.60 1.04
N THR A 74 4.34 -16.58 1.95
CA THR A 74 2.91 -16.70 1.65
C THR A 74 2.19 -15.41 2.04
N VAL A 75 1.05 -15.17 1.42
CA VAL A 75 0.17 -14.04 1.73
C VAL A 75 -1.13 -14.53 2.33
N VAL A 76 -1.72 -13.71 3.19
CA VAL A 76 -3.06 -13.93 3.75
C VAL A 76 -3.94 -12.79 3.27
N LEU A 77 -5.06 -13.13 2.67
CA LEU A 77 -6.10 -12.19 2.23
C LEU A 77 -7.28 -12.25 3.20
N ASP A 78 -8.03 -11.17 3.29
CA ASP A 78 -9.26 -11.10 4.07
C ASP A 78 -10.46 -11.01 3.14
N ASP A 79 -11.38 -11.96 3.24
CA ASP A 79 -12.58 -12.01 2.41
C ASP A 79 -13.57 -10.85 2.71
N GLN A 80 -13.45 -10.21 3.86
CA GLN A 80 -14.30 -9.09 4.28
C GLN A 80 -13.69 -7.72 3.92
N ASP A 81 -12.37 -7.65 3.73
CA ASP A 81 -11.67 -6.46 3.28
C ASP A 81 -10.77 -6.76 2.09
N ILE A 82 -11.24 -6.46 0.89
CA ILE A 82 -10.54 -6.74 -0.36
C ILE A 82 -9.17 -6.08 -0.48
N SER A 83 -8.91 -5.04 0.31
CA SER A 83 -7.61 -4.36 0.33
C SER A 83 -6.63 -4.94 1.34
N SER A 84 -7.11 -5.79 2.24
CA SER A 84 -6.29 -6.41 3.28
C SER A 84 -5.36 -7.47 2.70
N ILE A 85 -4.09 -7.37 3.05
CA ILE A 85 -3.07 -8.37 2.72
C ILE A 85 -2.02 -8.39 3.83
N THR A 86 -1.66 -9.57 4.28
CA THR A 86 -0.55 -9.79 5.22
C THR A 86 0.47 -10.72 4.56
N ILE A 87 1.74 -10.36 4.64
CA ILE A 87 2.85 -11.19 4.17
C ILE A 87 3.44 -11.90 5.39
N ASN A 88 3.45 -13.22 5.34
CA ASN A 88 4.02 -14.03 6.42
C ASN A 88 5.56 -13.89 6.45
N PRO A 89 6.24 -14.31 7.54
CA PRO A 89 7.69 -14.33 7.57
C PRO A 89 8.28 -15.10 6.39
N ALA A 90 9.23 -14.48 5.69
CA ALA A 90 9.82 -15.05 4.49
C ALA A 90 11.02 -15.94 4.79
N ALA A 91 11.16 -17.03 4.05
CA ALA A 91 12.42 -17.75 3.94
C ALA A 91 13.31 -17.04 2.92
N THR A 92 14.58 -16.86 3.25
CA THR A 92 15.55 -16.16 2.39
C THR A 92 16.81 -17.00 2.20
N THR A 93 17.49 -16.81 1.05
CA THR A 93 18.89 -17.21 0.93
C THR A 93 19.76 -16.36 1.87
N MET A 94 20.96 -16.78 2.17
CA MET A 94 21.84 -16.11 3.12
C MET A 94 23.20 -15.76 2.48
N MET A 95 23.13 -15.07 1.34
CA MET A 95 24.34 -14.52 0.72
C MET A 95 24.74 -13.23 1.43
N ALA A 96 26.05 -12.99 1.57
CA ALA A 96 26.59 -11.73 2.07
C ALA A 96 26.95 -10.83 0.90
N CYS A 97 26.27 -9.69 0.78
CA CYS A 97 26.55 -8.67 -0.21
C CYS A 97 27.11 -7.40 0.47
N PRO A 98 27.87 -6.57 -0.25
CA PRO A 98 28.50 -5.36 0.35
C PRO A 98 27.50 -4.36 0.92
N ASP A 99 26.28 -4.30 0.36
CA ASP A 99 25.22 -3.39 0.79
C ASP A 99 23.92 -4.17 1.01
N MET A 100 23.63 -4.43 2.27
CA MET A 100 22.42 -5.13 2.71
C MET A 100 21.31 -4.18 3.21
N ALA A 101 21.58 -2.88 3.30
CA ALA A 101 20.66 -1.92 3.92
C ALA A 101 19.29 -1.87 3.21
N THR A 102 19.29 -1.89 1.88
CA THR A 102 18.04 -1.90 1.09
C THR A 102 17.26 -3.19 1.30
N GLU A 103 17.94 -4.34 1.30
CA GLU A 103 17.33 -5.65 1.55
C GLU A 103 16.70 -5.72 2.93
N ASP A 104 17.45 -5.33 3.97
CA ASP A 104 16.98 -5.33 5.36
C ASP A 104 15.74 -4.44 5.51
N ALA A 105 15.74 -3.26 4.86
CA ALA A 105 14.60 -2.35 4.86
C ALA A 105 13.37 -2.96 4.17
N ILE A 106 13.55 -3.62 3.02
CA ILE A 106 12.46 -4.30 2.29
C ILE A 106 11.90 -5.45 3.12
N MET A 107 12.76 -6.32 3.65
CA MET A 107 12.32 -7.47 4.45
C MET A 107 11.54 -7.05 5.69
N LYS A 108 12.01 -6.00 6.37
CA LYS A 108 11.30 -5.42 7.51
C LYS A 108 9.95 -4.82 7.09
N ALA A 109 9.92 -4.04 6.00
CA ALA A 109 8.70 -3.44 5.48
C ALA A 109 7.66 -4.51 5.12
N MET A 110 8.07 -5.62 4.49
CA MET A 110 7.18 -6.74 4.15
C MET A 110 6.46 -7.30 5.38
N GLY A 111 7.16 -7.42 6.51
CA GLY A 111 6.56 -7.91 7.77
C GLY A 111 5.49 -6.98 8.36
N ASP A 112 5.55 -5.70 8.04
CA ASP A 112 4.63 -4.67 8.54
C ASP A 112 3.41 -4.44 7.62
N VAL A 113 3.37 -5.05 6.42
CA VAL A 113 2.28 -4.88 5.43
C VAL A 113 0.95 -5.35 5.98
N LYS A 114 -0.09 -4.53 5.81
CA LYS A 114 -1.48 -4.83 6.21
C LYS A 114 -2.50 -4.57 5.11
N ALA A 115 -2.20 -3.71 4.14
CA ALA A 115 -3.12 -3.44 3.06
C ALA A 115 -2.39 -2.98 1.78
N VAL A 116 -3.12 -3.03 0.67
CA VAL A 116 -2.71 -2.47 -0.62
C VAL A 116 -3.54 -1.25 -0.94
N LYS A 117 -2.91 -0.24 -1.54
CA LYS A 117 -3.56 0.94 -2.11
C LYS A 117 -3.11 1.13 -3.56
N ALA A 118 -3.94 1.80 -4.36
CA ALA A 118 -3.51 2.27 -5.67
C ALA A 118 -2.35 3.26 -5.52
N GLY A 119 -1.38 3.18 -6.43
CA GLY A 119 -0.30 4.16 -6.53
C GLY A 119 -0.72 5.40 -7.33
N ASN A 120 0.27 6.16 -7.79
CA ASN A 120 0.05 7.39 -8.54
C ASN A 120 -0.32 7.14 -10.01
N SER A 121 -0.22 5.91 -10.49
CA SER A 121 -0.59 5.48 -11.84
C SER A 121 -1.19 4.07 -11.83
N GLU A 122 -1.80 3.65 -12.95
CA GLU A 122 -2.37 2.30 -13.11
C GLU A 122 -1.31 1.18 -13.03
N SER A 123 -0.05 1.51 -13.32
CA SER A 123 1.09 0.59 -13.23
C SER A 123 1.79 0.62 -11.86
N GLU A 124 1.23 1.33 -10.88
CA GLU A 124 1.83 1.49 -9.56
C GLU A 124 0.87 1.05 -8.46
N MET A 125 1.40 0.34 -7.47
CA MET A 125 0.69 -0.05 -6.25
C MET A 125 1.53 0.29 -5.04
N THR A 126 0.87 0.57 -3.92
CA THR A 126 1.55 0.80 -2.64
C THR A 126 1.12 -0.25 -1.62
N LEU A 127 2.08 -0.78 -0.89
CA LEU A 127 1.84 -1.60 0.28
C LEU A 127 1.97 -0.73 1.52
N VAL A 128 0.97 -0.79 2.39
CA VAL A 128 0.86 0.10 3.56
C VAL A 128 0.73 -0.70 4.86
N ASP A 129 1.09 -0.05 5.97
CA ASP A 129 0.88 -0.58 7.30
C ASP A 129 -0.58 -0.40 7.79
N GLN A 130 -0.83 -0.76 9.04
CA GLN A 130 -2.16 -0.65 9.66
C GLN A 130 -2.66 0.80 9.76
N ASP A 131 -1.76 1.78 9.83
CA ASP A 131 -2.09 3.20 9.94
C ASP A 131 -2.19 3.87 8.56
N GLY A 132 -1.91 3.12 7.49
CA GLY A 132 -1.95 3.60 6.10
C GLY A 132 -0.66 4.27 5.64
N ASN A 133 0.44 4.17 6.41
CA ASN A 133 1.74 4.66 5.98
C ASN A 133 2.30 3.79 4.88
N VAL A 134 2.87 4.40 3.85
CA VAL A 134 3.48 3.70 2.72
C VAL A 134 4.77 3.01 3.15
N LEU A 135 4.82 1.69 2.96
CA LEU A 135 5.98 0.86 3.24
C LEU A 135 6.79 0.55 1.98
N LEU A 136 6.11 0.14 0.92
CA LEU A 136 6.71 -0.19 -0.36
C LEU A 136 5.90 0.43 -1.49
N VAL A 137 6.59 0.98 -2.48
CA VAL A 137 6.01 1.38 -3.77
C VAL A 137 6.45 0.38 -4.81
N LEU A 138 5.47 -0.21 -5.48
CA LEU A 138 5.62 -1.24 -6.50
C LEU A 138 5.27 -0.67 -7.86
N SER A 139 6.07 -0.97 -8.89
CA SER A 139 5.80 -0.55 -10.27
C SER A 139 5.89 -1.72 -11.23
N LYS A 140 4.95 -1.81 -12.17
CA LYS A 140 5.06 -2.69 -13.35
C LYS A 140 5.84 -1.96 -14.44
N ASN A 141 6.67 -2.72 -15.15
CA ASN A 141 7.34 -2.20 -16.37
C ASN A 141 6.34 -2.12 -17.52
#